data_32d495fade01909210026ddfd7e79294
#
_entry.id   32d495fade01909210026ddfd7e79294
#
_cell.length_a   1.000
_cell.length_b   1.000
_cell.length_c   1.000
_cell.angle_alpha   90.00
_cell.angle_beta   90.00
_cell.angle_gamma   90.00
#
_symmetry.space_group_name_H-M   'P 1'
#
loop_
_entity.id
_entity.type
_entity.pdbx_description
1 polymer ?
#
loop_
_entity_poly.entity_id
_entity_poly.type
_entity_poly.pdbx_seq_one_letter_code
_entity_poly.pdbx_strand_id
1 'polypeptide(L)'
;MSPEALRQAAITLFGERGWMSRLAEILGVDRSSVSRWFAGLPVPGPVAAAVEAWLLIYRLTGLRPGEYDQLDPAEDQSPED
;
A
#
# COMPACT_ATOMS: atom_id res chain seq x y z
N MET A 1 -4.17 13.17 -1.92
CA MET A 1 -2.75 12.81 -1.98
C MET A 1 -2.19 13.20 -3.33
N SER A 2 -1.08 13.89 -3.34
CA SER A 2 -0.45 14.29 -4.59
C SER A 2 0.29 13.09 -5.19
N PRO A 3 0.55 13.12 -6.51
CA PRO A 3 1.34 12.06 -7.11
C PRO A 3 2.72 11.92 -6.47
N GLU A 4 3.35 13.03 -6.11
CA GLU A 4 4.67 12.96 -5.48
C GLU A 4 4.59 12.31 -4.11
N ALA A 5 3.56 12.64 -3.33
CA ALA A 5 3.38 12.01 -2.03
C ALA A 5 3.14 10.52 -2.17
N LEU A 6 2.35 10.11 -3.17
CA LEU A 6 2.10 8.71 -3.45
C LEU A 6 3.40 8.00 -3.83
N ARG A 7 4.20 8.63 -4.67
CA ARG A 7 5.46 8.05 -5.10
C ARG A 7 6.40 7.82 -3.92
N GLN A 8 6.53 8.83 -3.07
CA GLN A 8 7.40 8.71 -1.89
C GLN A 8 6.91 7.62 -0.96
N ALA A 9 5.59 7.54 -0.75
CA ALA A 9 5.02 6.50 0.10
C ALA A 9 5.29 5.12 -0.47
N ALA A 10 5.09 4.95 -1.78
CA ALA A 10 5.28 3.67 -2.42
C ALA A 10 6.75 3.24 -2.36
N ILE A 11 7.66 4.18 -2.56
CA ILE A 11 9.09 3.87 -2.46
C ILE A 11 9.44 3.46 -1.03
N THR A 12 8.89 4.16 -0.05
CA THR A 12 9.12 3.81 1.35
C THR A 12 8.63 2.39 1.64
N LEU A 13 7.47 2.03 1.11
CA LEU A 13 6.86 0.74 1.42
C LEU A 13 7.45 -0.40 0.59
N PHE A 14 7.79 -0.15 -0.67
CA PHE A 14 8.15 -1.23 -1.59
C PHE A 14 9.57 -1.14 -2.14
N GLY A 15 10.28 -0.05 -1.88
CA GLY A 15 11.63 0.12 -2.38
C GLY A 15 11.65 0.85 -3.71
N GLU A 16 12.83 1.30 -4.12
CA GLU A 16 12.95 2.10 -5.35
C GLU A 16 12.77 1.26 -6.59
N ARG A 17 13.02 -0.03 -6.51
CA ARG A 17 12.87 -0.89 -7.66
C ARG A 17 11.56 -1.60 -7.62
N GLY A 18 10.80 -1.49 -8.70
CA GLY A 18 9.56 -2.24 -8.83
C GLY A 18 8.42 -1.75 -7.97
N TRP A 19 8.52 -0.55 -7.37
CA TRP A 19 7.46 -0.07 -6.48
C TRP A 19 6.15 0.11 -7.23
N MET A 20 6.20 0.50 -8.50
CA MET A 20 4.98 0.74 -9.26
C MET A 20 4.24 -0.58 -9.51
N SER A 21 4.96 -1.62 -9.86
CA SER A 21 4.36 -2.94 -10.06
C SER A 21 3.81 -3.50 -8.76
N ARG A 22 4.55 -3.35 -7.66
CA ARG A 22 4.07 -3.83 -6.37
C ARG A 22 2.84 -3.07 -5.92
N LEU A 23 2.83 -1.75 -6.11
CA LEU A 23 1.67 -0.94 -5.76
C LEU A 23 0.45 -1.41 -6.53
N ALA A 24 0.59 -1.61 -7.83
CA ALA A 24 -0.52 -2.08 -8.66
C ALA A 24 -1.00 -3.45 -8.20
N GLU A 25 -0.07 -4.34 -7.91
CA GLU A 25 -0.40 -5.69 -7.48
C GLU A 25 -1.19 -5.69 -6.17
N ILE A 26 -0.70 -4.93 -5.19
CA ILE A 26 -1.35 -4.90 -3.87
C ILE A 26 -2.71 -4.23 -3.95
N LEU A 27 -2.84 -3.20 -4.79
CA LEU A 27 -4.13 -2.52 -4.97
C LEU A 27 -5.10 -3.32 -5.82
N GLY A 28 -4.61 -4.31 -6.57
CA GLY A 28 -5.48 -5.08 -7.46
C GLY A 28 -5.88 -4.31 -8.70
N VAL A 29 -5.02 -3.42 -9.19
CA VAL A 29 -5.30 -2.64 -10.39
C VAL A 29 -4.20 -2.87 -11.42
N ASP A 30 -4.46 -2.45 -12.66
CA ASP A 30 -3.46 -2.55 -13.70
C ASP A 30 -2.35 -1.53 -13.43
N ARG A 31 -1.14 -1.89 -13.85
CA ARG A 31 -0.04 -0.96 -13.73
C ARG A 31 -0.29 0.31 -14.54
N SER A 32 -1.05 0.22 -15.63
CA SER A 32 -1.39 1.39 -16.41
C SER A 32 -2.24 2.37 -15.61
N SER A 33 -3.09 1.88 -14.71
CA SER A 33 -3.85 2.75 -13.84
C SER A 33 -2.92 3.55 -12.93
N VAL A 34 -1.93 2.89 -12.35
CA VAL A 34 -0.96 3.56 -11.50
C VAL A 34 -0.20 4.62 -12.30
N SER A 35 0.21 4.27 -13.53
CA SER A 35 0.92 5.22 -14.37
C SER A 35 0.12 6.48 -14.63
N ARG A 36 -1.21 6.34 -14.81
CA ARG A 36 -2.07 7.48 -15.09
C ARG A 36 -2.08 8.47 -13.93
N TRP A 37 -2.01 7.98 -12.71
CA TRP A 37 -1.98 8.88 -11.55
C TRP A 37 -0.73 9.75 -11.56
N PHE A 38 0.36 9.24 -12.11
CA PHE A 38 1.59 10.00 -12.21
C PHE A 38 1.65 10.83 -13.47
N ALA A 39 0.71 10.61 -14.40
CA ALA A 39 0.62 11.40 -15.62
C ALA A 39 -0.36 12.57 -15.48
N GLY A 40 -0.97 12.72 -14.32
CA GLY A 40 -1.83 13.88 -14.07
C GLY A 40 -3.24 13.58 -13.66
N LEU A 41 -3.66 12.32 -13.69
CA LEU A 41 -5.00 11.99 -13.22
C LEU A 41 -5.02 11.97 -11.70
N PRO A 42 -6.16 12.35 -11.09
CA PRO A 42 -6.20 12.36 -9.61
C PRO A 42 -6.03 10.97 -9.03
N VAL A 43 -5.35 10.89 -7.91
CA VAL A 43 -5.26 9.65 -7.14
C VAL A 43 -6.62 9.42 -6.49
N PRO A 44 -7.27 8.27 -6.72
CA PRO A 44 -8.57 8.02 -6.11
C PRO A 44 -8.49 8.06 -4.59
N GLY A 45 -9.56 8.57 -3.97
CA GLY A 45 -9.62 8.67 -2.53
C GLY A 45 -9.36 7.36 -1.80
N PRO A 46 -10.00 6.25 -2.21
CA PRO A 46 -9.75 4.97 -1.55
C PRO A 46 -8.29 4.52 -1.65
N VAL A 47 -7.61 4.84 -2.75
CA VAL A 47 -6.19 4.50 -2.90
C VAL A 47 -5.36 5.31 -1.91
N ALA A 48 -5.63 6.62 -1.82
CA ALA A 48 -4.92 7.47 -0.88
C ALA A 48 -5.12 6.99 0.56
N ALA A 49 -6.36 6.63 0.90
CA ALA A 49 -6.66 6.14 2.24
C ALA A 49 -5.92 4.85 2.54
N ALA A 50 -5.86 3.94 1.58
CA ALA A 50 -5.15 2.67 1.78
C ALA A 50 -3.66 2.92 1.99
N VAL A 51 -3.06 3.76 1.17
CA VAL A 51 -1.63 4.03 1.27
C VAL A 51 -1.30 4.70 2.60
N GLU A 52 -2.14 5.62 3.04
CA GLU A 52 -1.91 6.27 4.33
C GLU A 52 -2.00 5.28 5.47
N ALA A 53 -2.95 4.34 5.40
CA ALA A 53 -3.06 3.30 6.42
C ALA A 53 -1.84 2.40 6.41
N TRP A 54 -1.34 2.04 5.23
CA TRP A 54 -0.14 1.20 5.12
C TRP A 54 1.08 1.89 5.73
N LEU A 55 1.20 3.19 5.52
CA LEU A 55 2.31 3.94 6.11
C LEU A 55 2.21 3.95 7.62
N LEU A 56 1.01 4.11 8.16
CA LEU A 56 0.82 4.09 9.59
C LEU A 56 1.19 2.73 10.18
N ILE A 57 0.73 1.65 9.55
CA ILE A 57 1.05 0.31 10.01
C ILE A 57 2.56 0.09 9.94
N TYR A 58 3.20 0.54 8.87
CA TYR A 58 4.64 0.39 8.73
C TYR A 58 5.38 1.12 9.83
N ARG A 59 4.93 2.32 10.19
CA ARG A 59 5.56 3.08 11.27
C ARG A 59 5.41 2.39 12.61
N LEU A 60 4.27 1.76 12.84
CA LEU A 60 3.99 1.13 14.12
C LEU A 60 4.59 -0.27 14.25
N THR A 61 4.69 -1.00 13.17
CA THR A 61 5.05 -2.41 13.23
C THR A 61 6.26 -2.79 12.39
N GLY A 62 6.64 -1.93 11.44
CA GLY A 62 7.69 -2.28 10.48
C GLY A 62 7.22 -3.19 9.36
N LEU A 63 5.93 -3.52 9.33
CA LEU A 63 5.42 -4.43 8.31
C LEU A 63 4.88 -3.67 7.12
N ARG A 64 5.06 -4.23 5.94
CA ARG A 64 4.63 -3.68 4.67
C ARG A 64 3.41 -4.42 4.16
N PRO A 65 2.67 -3.84 3.21
CA PRO A 65 1.57 -4.58 2.58
C PRO A 65 2.08 -5.90 2.03
N GLY A 66 1.34 -6.96 2.28
CA GLY A 66 1.75 -8.30 1.89
C GLY A 66 2.40 -9.08 3.02
N GLU A 67 2.69 -8.41 4.14
CA GLU A 67 3.33 -9.05 5.29
C GLU A 67 2.41 -9.08 6.51
N TYR A 68 1.15 -8.69 6.34
CA TYR A 68 0.26 -8.48 7.49
C TYR A 68 -0.19 -9.77 8.16
N ASP A 69 0.02 -10.90 7.54
CA ASP A 69 -0.26 -12.16 8.20
C ASP A 69 0.66 -12.39 9.40
N GLN A 70 1.72 -11.60 9.52
CA GLN A 70 2.58 -11.65 10.69
C GLN A 70 2.01 -10.87 11.87
N LEU A 71 1.03 -10.03 11.60
CA LEU A 71 0.32 -9.39 12.68
C LEU A 71 -0.62 -10.39 13.24
N ASP A 72 -0.68 -10.70 14.37
CA ASP A 72 -1.55 -11.56 14.69
C ASP A 72 -2.19 -11.58 15.58
N PRO A 73 -2.59 -11.76 15.83
CA PRO A 73 -3.15 -12.29 16.46
C PRO A 73 -4.26 -12.67 16.63
N ALA A 74 -4.65 -12.20 16.34
CA ALA A 74 -5.80 -12.46 16.45
C ALA A 74 -6.13 -13.73 16.34
N GLU A 75 -5.58 -14.16 15.82
CA GLU A 75 -5.90 -15.22 15.50
C GLU A 75 -6.16 -15.95 16.48
N ASP A 76 -5.74 -15.75 17.11
CA ASP A 76 -5.90 -16.46 18.00
C ASP A 76 -7.13 -16.52 18.48
N GLN A 77 -7.71 -16.03 18.28
CA GLN A 77 -8.80 -16.10 18.67
C GLN A 77 -9.69 -16.73 17.97
N SER A 78 -9.59 -17.18 17.47
CA SER A 78 -10.45 -17.77 16.79
C SER A 78 -11.12 -18.68 17.26
N PRO A 79 -11.58 -18.89 17.54
CA PRO A 79 -12.20 -19.67 17.81
C PRO A 79 -12.87 -20.42 17.59
N GLU A 80 -12.88 -20.52 17.63
CA GLU A 80 -13.40 -21.11 17.42
C GLU A 80 -13.76 -21.80 17.52
N ASP A 81 -13.85 -21.77 17.81
CA ASP A 81 -14.14 -22.26 17.95
C ASP A 81 -14.54 -22.62 18.05
#